data_5dfe16de3fb625b290ec07946fefae69
#
_entry.id   5dfe16de3fb625b290ec07946fefae69
#
_cell.length_a   1.000
_cell.length_b   1.000
_cell.length_c   1.000
_cell.angle_alpha   90.00
_cell.angle_beta   90.00
_cell.angle_gamma   90.00
#
_symmetry.space_group_name_H-M   'P 1'
#
loop_
_entity.id
_entity.type
_entity.pdbx_description
1 polymer ?
#
loop_
_entity_poly.entity_id
_entity_poly.type
_entity_poly.pdbx_seq_one_letter_code
_entity_poly.pdbx_strand_id
1 'polypeptide(L)'
;MLVFDTSAYLNGRRDHYPPNTFPSVWDLVAAAMSDGRIIAPREVYRELVAKDDEVTAWCKQLPAHVFVDPIEPVQRRVGVVYAQFANPGRRDGADPFVIAEAQHRGFTVVTYEGRSFSGIPTRNWDRTMPGICRHFAVPCCTLPEALTLLGASF
;
A
#
# COMPACT_ATOMS: atom_id res chain seq x y z
N MET A 1 -1.44 -3.86 12.25
CA MET A 1 -0.29 -3.85 11.33
C MET A 1 -0.79 -3.59 9.91
N LEU A 2 0.02 -2.97 9.06
CA LEU A 2 -0.41 -2.38 7.79
C LEU A 2 0.50 -2.83 6.65
N VAL A 3 -0.08 -3.01 5.45
CA VAL A 3 0.65 -3.20 4.20
C VAL A 3 0.33 -2.00 3.30
N PHE A 4 1.35 -1.25 2.94
CA PHE A 4 1.20 -0.07 2.07
C PHE A 4 1.32 -0.48 0.60
N ASP A 5 0.39 -0.01 -0.22
CA ASP A 5 0.51 -0.06 -1.67
C ASP A 5 1.28 1.16 -2.22
N THR A 6 1.55 1.15 -3.51
CA THR A 6 2.27 2.24 -4.20
C THR A 6 1.54 3.58 -4.09
N SER A 7 0.20 3.59 -4.15
CA SER A 7 -0.60 4.80 -4.09
C SER A 7 -0.56 5.46 -2.71
N ALA A 8 -0.42 4.67 -1.63
CA ALA A 8 -0.27 5.20 -0.28
C ALA A 8 0.98 6.08 -0.15
N TYR A 9 2.08 5.71 -0.80
CA TYR A 9 3.29 6.53 -0.87
C TYR A 9 3.12 7.73 -1.79
N LEU A 10 2.72 7.48 -3.04
CA LEU A 10 2.70 8.52 -4.08
C LEU A 10 1.64 9.59 -3.78
N ASN A 11 0.37 9.20 -3.67
CA ASN A 11 -0.71 10.14 -3.41
C ASN A 11 -0.63 10.71 -1.99
N GLY A 12 -0.27 9.86 -1.01
CA GLY A 12 -0.07 10.31 0.36
C GLY A 12 0.94 11.43 0.45
N ARG A 13 2.13 11.23 -0.09
CA ARG A 13 3.26 12.14 0.08
C ARG A 13 3.25 13.34 -0.85
N ARG A 14 2.74 13.21 -2.08
CA ARG A 14 2.68 14.32 -3.04
C ARG A 14 1.42 15.16 -2.93
N ASP A 15 0.27 14.49 -2.78
CA ASP A 15 -1.01 15.14 -3.03
C ASP A 15 -1.75 15.50 -1.74
N HIS A 16 -1.66 14.64 -0.70
CA HIS A 16 -2.48 14.80 0.51
C HIS A 16 -1.70 15.31 1.72
N TYR A 17 -0.49 14.83 1.93
CA TYR A 17 0.36 15.19 3.07
C TYR A 17 1.78 15.52 2.60
N PRO A 18 1.96 16.60 1.81
CA PRO A 18 3.31 16.98 1.37
C PRO A 18 4.23 17.19 2.58
N PRO A 19 5.45 16.63 2.56
CA PRO A 19 6.35 16.60 3.73
C PRO A 19 6.72 17.97 4.28
N ASN A 20 6.80 18.97 3.40
CA ASN A 20 7.10 20.35 3.81
C ASN A 20 6.00 20.98 4.68
N THR A 21 4.76 20.49 4.53
CA THR A 21 3.60 20.96 5.29
C THR A 21 3.27 20.04 6.45
N PHE A 22 3.46 18.73 6.28
CA PHE A 22 3.08 17.70 7.23
C PHE A 22 4.27 16.77 7.57
N PRO A 23 5.41 17.30 8.06
CA PRO A 23 6.58 16.46 8.36
C PRO A 23 6.26 15.39 9.41
N SER A 24 5.50 15.73 10.46
CA SER A 24 5.14 14.80 11.54
C SER A 24 4.35 13.57 11.08
N VAL A 25 3.60 13.66 10.00
CA VAL A 25 2.93 12.51 9.39
C VAL A 25 3.96 11.49 8.91
N TRP A 26 4.99 11.95 8.21
CA TRP A 26 6.00 11.07 7.64
C TRP A 26 7.02 10.58 8.66
N ASP A 27 7.26 11.35 9.72
CA ASP A 27 8.04 10.90 10.88
C ASP A 27 7.31 9.73 11.58
N LEU A 28 5.99 9.84 11.79
CA LEU A 28 5.18 8.77 12.35
C LEU A 28 5.16 7.53 11.45
N VAL A 29 4.99 7.72 10.14
CA VAL A 29 5.01 6.62 9.15
C VAL A 29 6.38 5.94 9.14
N ALA A 30 7.47 6.70 9.09
CA ALA A 30 8.83 6.16 9.11
C ALA A 30 9.14 5.39 10.42
N ALA A 31 8.70 5.90 11.55
CA ALA A 31 8.82 5.21 12.84
C ALA A 31 8.04 3.89 12.83
N ALA A 32 6.79 3.90 12.35
CA ALA A 32 5.98 2.69 12.24
C ALA A 32 6.55 1.66 11.26
N MET A 33 7.23 2.11 10.20
CA MET A 33 8.00 1.26 9.29
C MET A 33 9.22 0.64 9.97
N SER A 34 9.98 1.45 10.70
CA SER A 34 11.15 0.99 11.46
C SER A 34 10.79 -0.04 12.52
N ASP A 35 9.62 0.12 13.17
CA ASP A 35 9.10 -0.80 14.17
C ASP A 35 8.44 -2.07 13.57
N GLY A 36 8.33 -2.18 12.24
CA GLY A 36 7.67 -3.28 11.56
C GLY A 36 6.13 -3.25 11.63
N ARG A 37 5.54 -2.14 12.05
CA ARG A 37 4.06 -1.95 12.03
C ARG A 37 3.51 -1.66 10.64
N ILE A 38 4.37 -1.16 9.76
CA ILE A 38 4.10 -0.96 8.33
C ILE A 38 5.15 -1.71 7.52
N ILE A 39 4.71 -2.49 6.55
CA ILE A 39 5.54 -3.13 5.54
C ILE A 39 5.00 -2.82 4.14
N ALA A 40 5.78 -3.13 3.12
CA ALA A 40 5.34 -3.18 1.74
C ALA A 40 6.05 -4.33 1.00
N PRO A 41 5.44 -4.95 0.00
CA PRO A 41 6.13 -5.88 -0.88
C PRO A 41 7.30 -5.23 -1.62
N ARG A 42 8.31 -6.01 -1.97
CA ARG A 42 9.45 -5.56 -2.79
C ARG A 42 9.00 -4.98 -4.13
N GLU A 43 7.90 -5.45 -4.68
CA GLU A 43 7.30 -4.97 -5.93
C GLU A 43 6.85 -3.51 -5.81
N VAL A 44 6.32 -3.09 -4.67
CA VAL A 44 6.00 -1.67 -4.38
C VAL A 44 7.27 -0.82 -4.44
N TYR A 45 8.37 -1.28 -3.82
CA TYR A 45 9.65 -0.59 -3.91
C TYR A 45 10.13 -0.43 -5.37
N ARG A 46 10.02 -1.49 -6.18
CA ARG A 46 10.39 -1.43 -7.60
C ARG A 46 9.59 -0.40 -8.39
N GLU A 47 8.28 -0.30 -8.12
CA GLU A 47 7.44 0.72 -8.75
C GLU A 47 7.80 2.13 -8.31
N LEU A 48 8.12 2.33 -7.02
CA LEU A 48 8.52 3.62 -6.49
C LEU A 48 9.85 4.10 -7.06
N VAL A 49 10.87 3.23 -7.09
CA VAL A 49 12.21 3.61 -7.58
C VAL A 49 12.25 3.82 -9.10
N ALA A 50 11.31 3.25 -9.85
CA ALA A 50 11.22 3.46 -11.28
C ALA A 50 10.84 4.92 -11.66
N LYS A 51 10.31 5.69 -10.72
CA LYS A 51 9.91 7.09 -10.95
C LYS A 51 11.03 8.10 -10.73
N ASP A 52 12.08 7.72 -9.99
CA ASP A 52 13.26 8.53 -9.68
C ASP A 52 12.94 9.98 -9.23
N ASP A 53 12.05 10.09 -8.26
CA ASP A 53 11.56 11.34 -7.69
C ASP A 53 11.87 11.46 -6.19
N GLU A 54 11.32 12.48 -5.53
CA GLU A 54 11.47 12.74 -4.09
C GLU A 54 10.97 11.56 -3.24
N VAL A 55 9.91 10.90 -3.66
CA VAL A 55 9.39 9.70 -2.97
C VAL A 55 10.42 8.57 -3.02
N THR A 56 11.04 8.37 -4.17
CA THR A 56 12.13 7.40 -4.34
C THR A 56 13.30 7.70 -3.40
N ALA A 57 13.73 8.96 -3.34
CA ALA A 57 14.84 9.39 -2.47
C ALA A 57 14.53 9.10 -1.00
N TRP A 58 13.31 9.36 -0.56
CA TRP A 58 12.86 9.05 0.80
C TRP A 58 12.78 7.53 1.05
N CYS A 59 12.22 6.76 0.12
CA CYS A 59 12.12 5.30 0.25
C CYS A 59 13.48 4.61 0.38
N LYS A 60 14.50 5.13 -0.28
CA LYS A 60 15.88 4.62 -0.18
C LYS A 60 16.52 4.81 1.20
N GLN A 61 15.98 5.70 2.02
CA GLN A 61 16.46 5.95 3.40
C GLN A 61 15.78 5.04 4.43
N LEU A 62 14.69 4.36 4.05
CA LEU A 62 13.97 3.46 4.95
C LEU A 62 14.78 2.18 5.23
N PRO A 63 14.60 1.56 6.40
CA PRO A 63 15.23 0.28 6.71
C PRO A 63 14.87 -0.81 5.68
N ALA A 64 15.84 -1.65 5.34
CA ALA A 64 15.67 -2.68 4.31
C ALA A 64 14.51 -3.66 4.60
N HIS A 65 14.21 -3.91 5.87
CA HIS A 65 13.13 -4.82 6.29
C HIS A 65 11.72 -4.30 6.02
N VAL A 66 11.57 -3.01 5.67
CA VAL A 66 10.27 -2.42 5.30
C VAL A 66 9.73 -3.05 4.02
N PHE A 67 10.63 -3.33 3.08
CA PHE A 67 10.27 -3.89 1.77
C PHE A 67 10.56 -5.39 1.75
N VAL A 68 9.52 -6.20 1.91
CA VAL A 68 9.62 -7.64 2.09
C VAL A 68 9.58 -8.39 0.77
N ASP A 69 10.42 -9.42 0.66
CA ASP A 69 10.37 -10.37 -0.45
C ASP A 69 9.28 -11.42 -0.19
N PRO A 70 8.51 -11.82 -1.23
CA PRO A 70 7.42 -12.76 -1.05
C PRO A 70 7.97 -14.16 -0.73
N ILE A 71 7.57 -14.72 0.40
CA ILE A 71 7.82 -16.12 0.75
C ILE A 71 6.92 -17.05 -0.09
N GLU A 72 7.23 -18.34 -0.15
CA GLU A 72 6.52 -19.30 -1.00
C GLU A 72 4.97 -19.30 -0.79
N PRO A 73 4.42 -19.28 0.45
CA PRO A 73 2.97 -19.16 0.63
C PRO A 73 2.38 -17.89 0.04
N VAL A 74 3.10 -16.76 0.11
CA VAL A 74 2.69 -15.50 -0.50
C VAL A 74 2.71 -15.58 -2.01
N GLN A 75 3.76 -16.16 -2.60
CA GLN A 75 3.86 -16.35 -4.06
C GLN A 75 2.69 -17.17 -4.62
N ARG A 76 2.29 -18.24 -3.94
CA ARG A 76 1.11 -19.03 -4.31
C ARG A 76 -0.18 -18.20 -4.27
N ARG A 77 -0.35 -17.37 -3.23
CA ARG A 77 -1.50 -16.46 -3.12
C ARG A 77 -1.52 -15.39 -4.20
N VAL A 78 -0.36 -14.87 -4.58
CA VAL A 78 -0.23 -13.91 -5.70
C VAL A 78 -0.87 -14.46 -6.96
N GLY A 79 -0.64 -15.72 -7.31
CA GLY A 79 -1.25 -16.36 -8.49
C GLY A 79 -2.78 -16.38 -8.40
N VAL A 80 -3.35 -16.68 -7.24
CA VAL A 80 -4.80 -16.68 -7.01
C VAL A 80 -5.38 -15.28 -7.11
N VAL A 81 -4.75 -14.29 -6.47
CA VAL A 81 -5.17 -12.89 -6.51
C VAL A 81 -5.07 -12.35 -7.93
N TYR A 82 -3.97 -12.63 -8.64
CA TYR A 82 -3.77 -12.20 -10.03
C TYR A 82 -4.87 -12.68 -10.96
N ALA A 83 -5.34 -13.92 -10.79
CA ALA A 83 -6.46 -14.46 -11.59
C ALA A 83 -7.75 -13.64 -11.39
N GLN A 84 -7.95 -13.03 -10.24
CA GLN A 84 -9.11 -12.17 -9.96
C GLN A 84 -9.01 -10.78 -10.60
N PHE A 85 -7.81 -10.25 -10.74
CA PHE A 85 -7.56 -8.99 -11.46
C PHE A 85 -7.60 -9.14 -12.99
N ALA A 86 -7.72 -10.38 -13.52
CA ALA A 86 -7.48 -10.69 -14.90
C ALA A 86 -8.18 -9.75 -15.89
N ASN A 87 -7.50 -8.69 -16.22
CA ASN A 87 -7.64 -8.03 -17.50
C ASN A 87 -6.44 -8.50 -18.34
N PRO A 88 -6.62 -9.34 -19.40
CA PRO A 88 -5.51 -10.00 -20.10
C PRO A 88 -4.45 -9.08 -20.72
N GLY A 89 -4.60 -7.76 -20.62
CA GLY A 89 -3.65 -6.78 -21.14
C GLY A 89 -2.98 -5.90 -20.08
N ARG A 90 -3.35 -6.02 -18.80
CA ARG A 90 -2.82 -5.17 -17.72
C ARG A 90 -2.00 -6.03 -16.77
N ARG A 91 -0.70 -5.78 -16.73
CA ARG A 91 0.16 -6.30 -15.66
C ARG A 91 -0.01 -5.37 -14.47
N ASP A 92 -0.77 -5.80 -13.49
CA ASP A 92 -1.11 -5.01 -12.31
C ASP A 92 -0.01 -5.06 -11.23
N GLY A 93 1.25 -4.94 -11.67
CA GLY A 93 2.42 -4.61 -10.87
C GLY A 93 2.45 -5.21 -9.47
N ALA A 94 2.48 -4.34 -8.48
CA ALA A 94 2.59 -4.70 -7.07
C ALA A 94 1.28 -5.13 -6.41
N ASP A 95 0.11 -4.79 -6.96
CA ASP A 95 -1.20 -4.97 -6.29
C ASP A 95 -1.48 -6.40 -5.83
N PRO A 96 -1.25 -7.45 -6.64
CA PRO A 96 -1.47 -8.83 -6.19
C PRO A 96 -0.56 -9.22 -5.01
N PHE A 97 0.66 -8.68 -4.96
CA PHE A 97 1.60 -8.93 -3.87
C PHE A 97 1.16 -8.23 -2.59
N VAL A 98 0.65 -7.00 -2.68
CA VAL A 98 0.10 -6.24 -1.53
C VAL A 98 -1.04 -7.02 -0.88
N ILE A 99 -2.00 -7.50 -1.67
CA ILE A 99 -3.14 -8.27 -1.16
C ILE A 99 -2.69 -9.62 -0.59
N ALA A 100 -1.81 -10.34 -1.29
CA ALA A 100 -1.31 -11.63 -0.87
C ALA A 100 -0.53 -11.55 0.46
N GLU A 101 0.34 -10.54 0.63
CA GLU A 101 1.04 -10.30 1.90
C GLU A 101 0.07 -9.97 3.02
N ALA A 102 -0.88 -9.07 2.78
CA ALA A 102 -1.87 -8.71 3.77
C ALA A 102 -2.73 -9.90 4.20
N GLN A 103 -3.19 -10.70 3.24
CA GLN A 103 -3.97 -11.91 3.52
C GLN A 103 -3.17 -12.94 4.31
N HIS A 104 -1.91 -13.16 3.94
CA HIS A 104 -1.04 -14.12 4.62
C HIS A 104 -0.76 -13.73 6.07
N ARG A 105 -0.54 -12.43 6.32
CA ARG A 105 -0.18 -11.90 7.64
C ARG A 105 -1.36 -11.48 8.50
N GLY A 106 -2.57 -11.38 7.93
CA GLY A 106 -3.73 -10.80 8.63
C GLY A 106 -3.60 -9.29 8.84
N PHE A 107 -2.97 -8.57 7.91
CA PHE A 107 -2.74 -7.13 7.97
C PHE A 107 -3.80 -6.37 7.16
N THR A 108 -3.89 -5.06 7.40
CA THR A 108 -4.77 -4.15 6.66
C THR A 108 -4.00 -3.48 5.52
N VAL A 109 -4.57 -3.50 4.32
CA VAL A 109 -4.03 -2.79 3.15
C VAL A 109 -4.33 -1.30 3.27
N VAL A 110 -3.34 -0.46 2.97
CA VAL A 110 -3.50 1.00 2.89
C VAL A 110 -3.36 1.42 1.44
N THR A 111 -4.40 2.06 0.89
CA THR A 111 -4.46 2.45 -0.53
C THR A 111 -5.28 3.72 -0.74
N TYR A 112 -5.00 4.44 -1.83
CA TYR A 112 -5.83 5.52 -2.35
C TYR A 112 -6.68 5.11 -3.56
N GLU A 113 -6.53 3.86 -4.05
CA GLU A 113 -7.32 3.38 -5.17
C GLU A 113 -8.81 3.24 -4.85
N GLY A 114 -9.63 3.33 -5.90
CA GLY A 114 -11.04 2.97 -5.87
C GLY A 114 -11.95 3.93 -5.12
N ARG A 115 -11.43 5.03 -4.61
CA ARG A 115 -12.22 6.06 -3.93
C ARG A 115 -12.00 7.41 -4.58
N SER A 116 -13.10 8.14 -4.81
CA SER A 116 -13.03 9.56 -5.13
C SER A 116 -12.57 10.34 -3.88
N PHE A 117 -12.19 11.61 -4.08
CA PHE A 117 -11.83 12.52 -2.98
C PHE A 117 -12.92 12.63 -1.89
N SER A 118 -14.18 12.39 -2.23
CA SER A 118 -15.33 12.36 -1.31
C SER A 118 -15.52 11.01 -0.59
N GLY A 119 -14.64 10.03 -0.81
CA GLY A 119 -14.77 8.68 -0.23
C GLY A 119 -15.84 7.81 -0.90
N ILE A 120 -16.50 8.29 -1.95
CA ILE A 120 -17.51 7.54 -2.71
C ILE A 120 -16.79 6.52 -3.60
N PRO A 121 -17.23 5.25 -3.66
CA PRO A 121 -16.66 4.26 -4.57
C PRO A 121 -16.71 4.73 -6.03
N THR A 122 -15.61 4.55 -6.76
CA THR A 122 -15.53 4.87 -8.18
C THR A 122 -16.23 3.83 -9.04
N ARG A 123 -16.48 4.16 -10.30
CA ARG A 123 -16.99 3.19 -11.27
C ARG A 123 -16.06 1.97 -11.36
N ASN A 124 -16.63 0.76 -11.42
CA ASN A 124 -15.89 -0.52 -11.38
C ASN A 124 -15.08 -0.73 -10.08
N TRP A 125 -15.60 -0.23 -8.96
CA TRP A 125 -14.96 -0.33 -7.64
C TRP A 125 -14.55 -1.76 -7.28
N ASP A 126 -15.34 -2.75 -7.63
CA ASP A 126 -15.10 -4.19 -7.44
C ASP A 126 -13.81 -4.72 -8.10
N ARG A 127 -13.28 -3.98 -9.09
CA ARG A 127 -12.01 -4.28 -9.79
C ARG A 127 -10.84 -3.44 -9.31
N THR A 128 -11.06 -2.58 -8.36
CA THR A 128 -10.01 -1.78 -7.72
C THR A 128 -9.44 -2.49 -6.50
N MET A 129 -8.33 -2.01 -5.96
CA MET A 129 -7.70 -2.56 -4.76
C MET A 129 -8.70 -2.82 -3.62
N PRO A 130 -9.57 -1.86 -3.20
CA PRO A 130 -10.54 -2.12 -2.13
C PRO A 130 -11.55 -3.22 -2.46
N GLY A 131 -12.04 -3.27 -3.71
CA GLY A 131 -13.00 -4.29 -4.15
C GLY A 131 -12.40 -5.68 -4.12
N ILE A 132 -11.17 -5.84 -4.54
CA ILE A 132 -10.48 -7.13 -4.53
C ILE A 132 -10.06 -7.53 -3.12
N CYS A 133 -9.61 -6.59 -2.30
CA CYS A 133 -9.41 -6.83 -0.87
C CYS A 133 -10.67 -7.40 -0.22
N ARG A 134 -11.83 -6.81 -0.51
CA ARG A 134 -13.13 -7.29 0.00
C ARG A 134 -13.42 -8.71 -0.47
N HIS A 135 -13.15 -9.05 -1.74
CA HIS A 135 -13.34 -10.39 -2.28
C HIS A 135 -12.52 -11.44 -1.50
N PHE A 136 -11.29 -11.10 -1.12
CA PHE A 136 -10.39 -11.98 -0.36
C PHE A 136 -10.49 -11.83 1.16
N ALA A 137 -11.49 -11.10 1.67
CA ALA A 137 -11.67 -10.81 3.09
C ALA A 137 -10.42 -10.14 3.73
N VAL A 138 -9.71 -9.31 2.97
CA VAL A 138 -8.58 -8.52 3.45
C VAL A 138 -9.08 -7.13 3.86
N PRO A 139 -8.83 -6.69 5.10
CA PRO A 139 -9.16 -5.33 5.51
C PRO A 139 -8.42 -4.30 4.66
N CYS A 140 -9.09 -3.21 4.32
CA CYS A 140 -8.53 -2.14 3.50
C CYS A 140 -8.95 -0.78 4.05
N CYS A 141 -8.02 0.16 4.13
CA CYS A 141 -8.27 1.52 4.61
C CYS A 141 -7.50 2.57 3.80
N THR A 142 -7.85 3.83 4.00
CA THR A 142 -7.13 4.99 3.48
C THR A 142 -5.96 5.37 4.39
N LEU A 143 -5.05 6.22 3.91
CA LEU A 143 -3.94 6.71 4.75
C LEU A 143 -4.42 7.49 6.00
N PRO A 144 -5.43 8.39 5.95
CA PRO A 144 -5.97 9.01 7.16
C PRO A 144 -6.47 7.99 8.20
N GLU A 145 -7.19 6.96 7.76
CA GLU A 145 -7.64 5.87 8.64
C GLU A 145 -6.45 5.09 9.22
N ALA A 146 -5.42 4.82 8.41
CA ALA A 146 -4.19 4.17 8.85
C ALA A 146 -3.44 5.01 9.88
N LEU A 147 -3.35 6.34 9.70
CA LEU A 147 -2.75 7.24 10.67
C LEU A 147 -3.48 7.20 12.01
N THR A 148 -4.81 7.15 11.99
CA THR A 148 -5.62 6.96 13.22
C THR A 148 -5.29 5.64 13.90
N LEU A 149 -5.17 4.55 13.14
CA LEU A 149 -4.77 3.23 13.67
C LEU A 149 -3.36 3.21 14.26
N LEU A 150 -2.48 4.10 13.79
CA LEU A 150 -1.13 4.28 14.32
C LEU A 150 -1.08 5.15 15.58
N GLY A 151 -2.22 5.71 15.99
CA GLY A 151 -2.33 6.57 17.16
C GLY A 151 -1.99 8.04 16.89
N ALA A 152 -2.09 8.48 15.64
CA ALA A 152 -1.90 9.89 15.29
C ALA A 152 -2.98 10.75 15.97
N SER A 153 -2.54 11.79 16.66
CA SER A 153 -3.37 12.92 17.08
C SER A 153 -2.59 14.19 16.73
N PHE A 154 -3.15 14.98 15.83
CA PHE A 154 -2.57 16.22 15.36
C PHE A 154 -3.38 17.40 15.86
#